data_983c5963e347676fcc5ed4e99d0f43b4
#
_entry.id   983c5963e347676fcc5ed4e99d0f43b4
#
_cell.length_a   1.000
_cell.length_b   1.000
_cell.length_c   1.000
_cell.angle_alpha   90.00
_cell.angle_beta   90.00
_cell.angle_gamma   90.00
#
_symmetry.space_group_name_H-M   'P 1'
#
loop_
_entity.id
_entity.type
_entity.pdbx_description
1 polymer ?
#
loop_
_entity_poly.entity_id
_entity_poly.type
_entity_poly.pdbx_seq_one_letter_code
_entity_poly.pdbx_strand_id
1 'polypeptide(L)'
;MNMKGRKQAWVTKIFLLLTLPYLVTVFVNGPEAVSVNKTTDMENILPIILRGQISPEHQIETIEAQAVIARSNFMRKIQEQKDTGSILREISNNVKQNGRVWKIPEVCYETAVKNTQGQILTVDGELK
;
A
#
# COMPACT_ATOMS: atom_id res chain seq x y z
N MET A 1 -7.40 17.45 -51.92
CA MET A 1 -7.45 17.55 -50.43
C MET A 1 -7.35 16.16 -49.82
N ASN A 2 -6.29 15.93 -49.12
CA ASN A 2 -6.00 14.61 -48.56
C ASN A 2 -6.81 14.39 -47.27
N MET A 3 -7.92 13.68 -47.34
CA MET A 3 -8.72 13.28 -46.16
C MET A 3 -7.92 12.41 -45.18
N LYS A 4 -6.89 11.72 -45.64
CA LYS A 4 -5.96 10.95 -44.78
C LYS A 4 -5.18 11.84 -43.79
N GLY A 5 -4.70 13.00 -44.23
CA GLY A 5 -3.93 13.91 -43.38
C GLY A 5 -4.76 14.57 -42.28
N ARG A 6 -6.04 14.84 -42.50
CA ARG A 6 -6.92 15.42 -41.47
C ARG A 6 -7.26 14.44 -40.35
N LYS A 7 -7.48 13.16 -40.68
CA LYS A 7 -7.76 12.11 -39.70
C LYS A 7 -6.53 11.84 -38.84
N GLN A 8 -5.34 11.83 -39.44
CA GLN A 8 -4.09 11.59 -38.74
C GLN A 8 -3.73 12.75 -37.79
N ALA A 9 -3.94 14.00 -38.23
CA ALA A 9 -3.74 15.18 -37.39
C ALA A 9 -4.73 15.23 -36.21
N TRP A 10 -5.94 14.76 -36.38
CA TRP A 10 -6.97 14.71 -35.35
C TRP A 10 -6.65 13.64 -34.28
N VAL A 11 -6.24 12.46 -34.70
CA VAL A 11 -5.79 11.37 -33.81
C VAL A 11 -4.57 11.81 -32.97
N THR A 12 -3.61 12.49 -33.61
CA THR A 12 -2.43 13.02 -32.90
C THR A 12 -2.82 14.05 -31.84
N LYS A 13 -3.77 14.93 -32.12
CA LYS A 13 -4.28 15.92 -31.16
C LYS A 13 -5.00 15.27 -29.98
N ILE A 14 -5.81 14.25 -30.23
CA ILE A 14 -6.49 13.50 -29.15
C ILE A 14 -5.48 12.77 -28.29
N PHE A 15 -4.49 12.12 -28.90
CA PHE A 15 -3.43 11.42 -28.18
C PHE A 15 -2.61 12.39 -27.30
N LEU A 16 -2.26 13.55 -27.83
CA LEU A 16 -1.57 14.60 -27.09
C LEU A 16 -2.41 15.12 -25.92
N LEU A 17 -3.72 15.31 -26.12
CA LEU A 17 -4.64 15.76 -25.06
C LEU A 17 -4.77 14.75 -23.93
N LEU A 18 -4.76 13.44 -24.21
CA LEU A 18 -4.84 12.38 -23.23
C LEU A 18 -3.54 12.16 -22.46
N THR A 19 -2.39 12.38 -23.12
CA THR A 19 -1.07 12.20 -22.51
C THR A 19 -0.59 13.43 -21.75
N LEU A 20 -1.10 14.63 -22.08
CA LEU A 20 -0.69 15.89 -21.48
C LEU A 20 -0.86 15.92 -19.94
N PRO A 21 -2.00 15.54 -19.33
CA PRO A 21 -2.16 15.54 -17.89
C PRO A 21 -1.18 14.57 -17.20
N TYR A 22 -0.87 13.44 -17.82
CA TYR A 22 0.12 12.49 -17.33
C TYR A 22 1.53 13.10 -17.33
N LEU A 23 1.93 13.72 -18.45
CA LEU A 23 3.22 14.39 -18.57
C LEU A 23 3.38 15.55 -17.58
N VAL A 24 2.33 16.35 -17.40
CA VAL A 24 2.33 17.46 -16.41
C VAL A 24 2.49 16.92 -14.99
N THR A 25 1.80 15.85 -14.63
CA THR A 25 1.91 15.24 -13.31
C THR A 25 3.32 14.73 -13.05
N VAL A 26 3.92 14.02 -14.00
CA VAL A 26 5.29 13.52 -13.89
C VAL A 26 6.32 14.67 -13.83
N PHE A 27 6.09 15.72 -14.61
CA PHE A 27 7.03 16.86 -14.68
C PHE A 27 6.99 17.74 -13.42
N VAL A 28 5.80 17.98 -12.86
CA VAL A 28 5.61 18.84 -11.69
C VAL A 28 5.95 18.10 -10.39
N ASN A 29 5.55 16.84 -10.26
CA ASN A 29 5.68 16.08 -9.02
C ASN A 29 6.82 15.04 -9.05
N GLY A 30 7.51 14.89 -10.19
CA GLY A 30 8.54 13.88 -10.42
C GLY A 30 7.95 12.49 -10.73
N PRO A 31 8.77 11.55 -11.21
CA PRO A 31 8.34 10.20 -11.58
C PRO A 31 7.79 9.39 -10.39
N GLU A 32 8.13 9.78 -9.17
CA GLU A 32 7.68 9.12 -7.95
C GLU A 32 6.21 9.42 -7.61
N ALA A 33 5.64 10.50 -8.14
CA ALA A 33 4.22 10.84 -7.92
C ALA A 33 3.24 9.86 -8.57
N VAL A 34 3.72 9.10 -9.55
CA VAL A 34 2.96 8.03 -10.21
C VAL A 34 3.18 6.68 -9.51
N SER A 35 4.23 6.57 -8.68
CA SER A 35 4.41 5.39 -7.86
C SER A 35 3.35 5.38 -6.76
N VAL A 36 2.56 4.31 -6.74
CA VAL A 36 1.63 4.01 -5.64
C VAL A 36 2.39 4.21 -4.32
N ASN A 37 1.87 5.05 -3.46
CA ASN A 37 2.52 5.37 -2.19
C ASN A 37 2.54 4.10 -1.33
N LYS A 38 3.64 3.37 -1.37
CA LYS A 38 3.83 2.08 -0.69
C LYS A 38 3.47 2.14 0.81
N THR A 39 3.65 3.29 1.41
CA THR A 39 3.32 3.50 2.82
C THR A 39 1.81 3.50 3.06
N THR A 40 1.05 4.14 2.17
CA THR A 40 -0.41 4.19 2.26
C THR A 40 -1.03 2.81 2.05
N ASP A 41 -0.49 2.02 1.12
CA ASP A 41 -0.97 0.66 0.88
C ASP A 41 -0.69 -0.26 2.07
N MET A 42 0.45 -0.10 2.73
CA MET A 42 0.80 -0.86 3.93
C MET A 42 -0.18 -0.59 5.08
N GLU A 43 -0.51 0.66 5.36
CA GLU A 43 -1.44 1.03 6.44
C GLU A 43 -2.84 0.44 6.20
N ASN A 44 -3.28 0.33 4.97
CA ASN A 44 -4.55 -0.29 4.61
C ASN A 44 -4.57 -1.82 4.82
N ILE A 45 -3.42 -2.47 4.75
CA ILE A 45 -3.30 -3.92 4.90
C ILE A 45 -3.07 -4.34 6.36
N LEU A 46 -2.47 -3.48 7.17
CA LEU A 46 -2.15 -3.78 8.57
C LEU A 46 -3.35 -4.28 9.39
N PRO A 47 -4.56 -3.70 9.31
CA PRO A 47 -5.71 -4.23 10.03
C PRO A 47 -6.03 -5.68 9.68
N ILE A 48 -5.83 -6.06 8.42
CA ILE A 48 -6.05 -7.43 7.94
C ILE A 48 -4.99 -8.38 8.52
N ILE A 49 -3.75 -7.94 8.58
CA ILE A 49 -2.63 -8.70 9.18
C ILE A 49 -2.89 -8.92 10.68
N LEU A 50 -3.24 -7.85 11.40
CA LEU A 50 -3.51 -7.90 12.84
C LEU A 50 -4.62 -8.89 13.18
N ARG A 51 -5.66 -8.92 12.40
CA ARG A 51 -6.77 -9.84 12.56
C ARG A 51 -6.35 -11.32 12.50
N GLY A 52 -5.33 -11.65 11.71
CA GLY A 52 -4.74 -12.98 11.67
C GLY A 52 -3.82 -13.29 12.85
N GLN A 53 -3.33 -12.28 13.55
CA GLN A 53 -2.28 -12.40 14.56
C GLN A 53 -2.78 -12.24 16.00
N ILE A 54 -3.79 -11.41 16.23
CA ILE A 54 -4.27 -11.09 17.58
C ILE A 54 -5.80 -11.04 17.63
N SER A 55 -6.38 -11.50 18.75
CA SER A 55 -7.83 -11.41 19.00
C SER A 55 -8.26 -9.98 19.28
N PRO A 56 -9.47 -9.56 18.82
CA PRO A 56 -10.03 -8.24 19.12
C PRO A 56 -10.38 -8.03 20.58
N GLU A 57 -10.40 -9.10 21.38
CA GLU A 57 -10.74 -9.06 22.82
C GLU A 57 -9.59 -8.53 23.67
N HIS A 58 -8.38 -8.42 23.13
CA HIS A 58 -7.25 -7.83 23.83
C HIS A 58 -7.41 -6.33 24.05
N GLN A 59 -6.72 -5.81 25.07
CA GLN A 59 -6.66 -4.37 25.32
C GLN A 59 -6.08 -3.65 24.10
N ILE A 60 -6.56 -2.43 23.85
CA ILE A 60 -6.17 -1.65 22.67
C ILE A 60 -4.64 -1.45 22.61
N GLU A 61 -3.99 -1.23 23.74
CA GLU A 61 -2.53 -1.04 23.83
C GLU A 61 -1.76 -2.27 23.36
N THR A 62 -2.31 -3.47 23.60
CA THR A 62 -1.71 -4.72 23.12
C THR A 62 -1.85 -4.83 21.60
N ILE A 63 -2.99 -4.45 21.05
CA ILE A 63 -3.24 -4.43 19.60
C ILE A 63 -2.36 -3.37 18.93
N GLU A 64 -2.17 -2.21 19.56
CA GLU A 64 -1.27 -1.15 19.11
C GLU A 64 0.19 -1.63 19.06
N ALA A 65 0.66 -2.28 20.13
CA ALA A 65 2.01 -2.86 20.14
C ALA A 65 2.19 -3.88 19.00
N GLN A 66 1.18 -4.73 18.78
CA GLN A 66 1.21 -5.69 17.67
C GLN A 66 1.19 -5.00 16.31
N ALA A 67 0.51 -3.85 16.16
CA ALA A 67 0.52 -3.06 14.93
C ALA A 67 1.92 -2.53 14.60
N VAL A 68 2.66 -2.04 15.61
CA VAL A 68 4.04 -1.58 15.44
C VAL A 68 4.96 -2.74 15.03
N ILE A 69 4.81 -3.91 15.65
CA ILE A 69 5.58 -5.12 15.31
C ILE A 69 5.28 -5.57 13.87
N ALA A 70 3.99 -5.65 13.51
CA ALA A 70 3.57 -6.07 12.18
C ALA A 70 4.09 -5.13 11.08
N ARG A 71 4.03 -3.81 11.34
CA ARG A 71 4.56 -2.78 10.42
C ARG A 71 6.06 -2.93 10.24
N SER A 72 6.80 -3.10 11.33
CA SER A 72 8.27 -3.28 11.30
C SER A 72 8.66 -4.52 10.50
N ASN A 73 7.99 -5.65 10.74
CA ASN A 73 8.21 -6.89 10.03
C ASN A 73 7.90 -6.76 8.53
N PHE A 74 6.83 -6.05 8.18
CA PHE A 74 6.46 -5.81 6.80
C PHE A 74 7.50 -4.94 6.08
N MET A 75 7.95 -3.85 6.72
CA MET A 75 9.00 -2.98 6.15
C MET A 75 10.32 -3.72 5.98
N ARG A 76 10.72 -4.54 6.94
CA ARG A 76 11.91 -5.38 6.82
C ARG A 76 11.82 -6.33 5.63
N LYS A 77 10.71 -7.02 5.45
CA LYS A 77 10.49 -7.89 4.29
C LYS A 77 10.60 -7.15 2.96
N ILE A 78 10.07 -5.92 2.88
CA ILE A 78 10.20 -5.09 1.68
C ILE A 78 11.67 -4.76 1.40
N GLN A 79 12.44 -4.43 2.42
CA GLN A 79 13.87 -4.13 2.27
C GLN A 79 14.68 -5.35 1.82
N GLU A 80 14.38 -6.52 2.38
CA GLU A 80 15.09 -7.77 2.06
C GLU A 80 14.76 -8.29 0.64
N GLN A 81 13.49 -8.28 0.26
CA GLN A 81 13.02 -8.94 -0.96
C GLN A 81 12.92 -8.00 -2.17
N LYS A 82 12.99 -6.69 -1.98
CA LYS A 82 12.84 -5.65 -3.04
C LYS A 82 11.57 -5.77 -3.91
N ASP A 83 10.70 -6.75 -3.64
CA ASP A 83 9.45 -6.99 -4.36
C ASP A 83 8.25 -6.97 -3.43
N THR A 84 7.53 -5.86 -3.45
CA THR A 84 6.32 -5.67 -2.65
C THR A 84 5.18 -6.59 -3.10
N GLY A 85 5.13 -6.94 -4.39
CA GLY A 85 4.05 -7.76 -4.95
C GLY A 85 4.06 -9.19 -4.42
N SER A 86 5.24 -9.79 -4.25
CA SER A 86 5.38 -11.15 -3.69
C SER A 86 4.95 -11.19 -2.21
N ILE A 87 5.28 -10.16 -1.45
CA ILE A 87 4.91 -10.05 -0.03
C ILE A 87 3.40 -9.91 0.12
N LEU A 88 2.76 -9.06 -0.67
CA LEU A 88 1.31 -8.90 -0.66
C LEU A 88 0.58 -10.18 -1.03
N ARG A 89 1.13 -10.94 -1.99
CA ARG A 89 0.59 -12.24 -2.41
C ARG A 89 0.71 -13.28 -1.31
N GLU A 90 1.85 -13.33 -0.61
CA GLU A 90 2.06 -14.22 0.55
C GLU A 90 1.06 -13.90 1.67
N ILE A 91 0.92 -12.62 2.03
CA ILE A 91 -0.04 -12.16 3.04
C ILE A 91 -1.47 -12.52 2.62
N SER A 92 -1.85 -12.25 1.37
CA SER A 92 -3.17 -12.58 0.85
C SER A 92 -3.46 -14.08 0.92
N ASN A 93 -2.48 -14.93 0.62
CA ASN A 93 -2.63 -16.37 0.69
C ASN A 93 -2.79 -16.85 2.14
N ASN A 94 -1.98 -16.33 3.06
CA ASN A 94 -2.06 -16.66 4.49
C ASN A 94 -3.41 -16.24 5.09
N VAL A 95 -3.90 -15.06 4.71
CA VAL A 95 -5.20 -14.55 5.14
C VAL A 95 -6.34 -15.42 4.59
N LYS A 96 -6.28 -15.84 3.33
CA LYS A 96 -7.28 -16.74 2.71
C LYS A 96 -7.32 -18.10 3.38
N GLN A 97 -6.16 -18.68 3.73
CA GLN A 97 -6.09 -20.00 4.38
C GLN A 97 -6.73 -19.99 5.78
N ASN A 98 -6.66 -18.88 6.50
CA ASN A 98 -7.22 -18.75 7.84
C ASN A 98 -8.74 -18.50 7.88
N GLY A 99 -9.44 -18.49 6.74
CA GLY A 99 -10.90 -18.42 6.64
C GLY A 99 -11.58 -17.18 7.25
N ARG A 100 -10.80 -16.23 7.75
CA ARG A 100 -11.28 -15.03 8.46
C ARG A 100 -11.41 -13.78 7.58
N VAL A 101 -11.18 -13.90 6.28
CA VAL A 101 -11.01 -12.77 5.34
C VAL A 101 -12.26 -11.93 5.13
N TRP A 102 -13.44 -12.50 5.29
CA TRP A 102 -14.68 -11.90 4.82
C TRP A 102 -15.49 -11.18 5.90
N LYS A 103 -14.99 -11.11 7.12
CA LYS A 103 -15.61 -10.23 8.13
C LYS A 103 -14.96 -8.85 8.04
N ILE A 104 -15.77 -7.81 8.07
CA ILE A 104 -15.36 -6.40 8.15
C ILE A 104 -14.27 -6.26 9.21
N PRO A 105 -13.14 -5.58 8.92
CA PRO A 105 -12.13 -5.32 9.94
C PRO A 105 -12.78 -4.74 11.19
N GLU A 106 -12.47 -5.28 12.35
CA GLU A 106 -13.02 -4.73 13.58
C GLU A 106 -12.39 -3.36 13.83
N VAL A 107 -13.19 -2.41 14.26
CA VAL A 107 -12.79 -1.00 14.47
C VAL A 107 -11.54 -0.87 15.36
N CYS A 108 -11.34 -1.84 16.28
CA CYS A 108 -10.16 -1.85 17.15
C CYS A 108 -8.83 -1.97 16.37
N TYR A 109 -8.78 -2.78 15.30
CA TYR A 109 -7.57 -2.92 14.48
C TYR A 109 -7.27 -1.65 13.67
N GLU A 110 -8.30 -1.04 13.08
CA GLU A 110 -8.17 0.23 12.36
C GLU A 110 -7.72 1.35 13.31
N THR A 111 -8.30 1.40 14.51
CA THR A 111 -7.92 2.36 15.55
C THR A 111 -6.48 2.17 15.98
N ALA A 112 -6.05 0.94 16.26
CA ALA A 112 -4.68 0.64 16.66
C ALA A 112 -3.65 1.01 15.58
N VAL A 113 -3.94 0.72 14.32
CA VAL A 113 -3.09 1.10 13.18
C VAL A 113 -2.99 2.61 13.05
N LYS A 114 -4.11 3.31 13.16
CA LYS A 114 -4.16 4.78 13.11
C LYS A 114 -3.40 5.44 14.24
N ASN A 115 -3.58 4.97 15.48
CA ASN A 115 -2.91 5.52 16.66
C ASN A 115 -1.40 5.33 16.64
N THR A 116 -0.93 4.27 15.98
CA THR A 116 0.49 3.94 15.86
C THR A 116 1.08 4.26 14.49
N GLN A 117 0.40 5.07 13.68
CA GLN A 117 0.82 5.39 12.33
C GLN A 117 2.27 5.89 12.28
N GLY A 118 3.07 5.30 11.40
CA GLY A 118 4.48 5.67 11.22
C GLY A 118 5.44 5.13 12.31
N GLN A 119 4.94 4.50 13.38
CA GLN A 119 5.80 3.92 14.42
C GLN A 119 6.36 2.57 13.97
N ILE A 120 7.66 2.40 14.10
CA ILE A 120 8.41 1.19 13.79
C ILE A 120 9.39 0.86 14.89
N LEU A 121 9.76 -0.42 15.02
CA LEU A 121 10.80 -0.84 15.94
C LEU A 121 12.18 -0.69 15.31
N THR A 122 13.06 0.00 16.01
CA THR A 122 14.47 0.11 15.63
C THR A 122 15.36 -0.29 16.80
N VAL A 123 16.47 -0.92 16.49
CA VAL A 123 17.54 -1.22 17.47
C VAL A 123 18.84 -0.69 16.86
N ASP A 124 19.53 0.20 17.60
CA ASP A 124 20.75 0.88 17.13
C ASP A 124 20.57 1.63 15.80
N GLY A 125 19.35 2.14 15.53
CA GLY A 125 19.00 2.84 14.29
C GLY A 125 18.66 1.94 13.10
N GLU A 126 18.76 0.62 13.27
CA GLU A 126 18.35 -0.34 12.25
C GLU A 126 16.95 -0.89 12.54
N LEU A 127 16.21 -1.16 11.46
CA LEU A 127 14.87 -1.76 11.52
C LEU A 127 14.97 -3.21 12.05
N LYS A 128 14.17 -3.51 13.03
CA LYS A 128 14.10 -4.86 13.63
C LYS A 128 12.85 -5.60 13.22
#